data_c7977b075eaba66134aef605c9b29232
#
_entry.id   c7977b075eaba66134aef605c9b29232
#
_cell.length_a   1.000
_cell.length_b   1.000
_cell.length_c   1.000
_cell.angle_alpha   90.00
_cell.angle_beta   90.00
_cell.angle_gamma   90.00
#
_symmetry.space_group_name_H-M   'P 1'
#
loop_
_entity.id
_entity.type
_entity.pdbx_description
1 polymer ?
#
loop_
_entity_poly.entity_id
_entity_poly.type
_entity_poly.pdbx_seq_one_letter_code
_entity_poly.pdbx_strand_id
1 'polypeptide(L)'
;MGKLLGPYQAFHFDMDGTLLTSRPAIERVWTAWSARWRLDPSGVSNYLHGRRATDAMDHFLPHLDPHQRTCEIEWVESRELQDTEGVVEIPGARDFLNSLPPDRWAIVTSAARRLATCRIKAADLPMPAILLAAEDVRHGKPDPSGYRRAGTLLGTSAEQCLVFEDAPAGINAGLAAGADVLVIGDDPGSQALFPKARAASFTKLSAEHRTDGLRLISGQPVKREFQQPDVG
;
A
#
# COMPACT_ATOMS: atom_id res chain seq x y z
N MET A 1 19.71 -21.41 1.41
CA MET A 1 20.20 -20.03 1.50
C MET A 1 19.08 -19.11 1.05
N GLY A 2 18.67 -18.13 1.88
CA GLY A 2 17.68 -17.14 1.52
C GLY A 2 18.17 -16.28 0.37
N LYS A 3 17.21 -15.75 -0.44
CA LYS A 3 17.56 -14.88 -1.55
C LYS A 3 17.76 -13.46 -1.04
N LEU A 4 18.85 -12.83 -1.43
CA LEU A 4 19.19 -11.45 -1.13
C LEU A 4 18.73 -10.53 -2.28
N LEU A 5 17.97 -9.48 -1.97
CA LEU A 5 17.60 -8.40 -2.89
C LEU A 5 18.19 -7.09 -2.39
N GLY A 6 18.60 -6.23 -3.28
CA GLY A 6 19.21 -4.91 -2.99
C GLY A 6 20.63 -4.79 -3.57
N PRO A 7 21.38 -3.74 -3.17
CA PRO A 7 21.04 -2.79 -2.11
C PRO A 7 19.95 -1.79 -2.51
N TYR A 8 19.15 -1.35 -1.52
CA TYR A 8 18.16 -0.28 -1.63
C TYR A 8 18.50 0.84 -0.65
N GLN A 9 18.19 2.08 -1.01
CA GLN A 9 18.42 3.22 -0.12
C GLN A 9 17.30 3.35 0.92
N ALA A 10 16.08 2.96 0.55
CA ALA A 10 14.94 2.95 1.47
C ALA A 10 13.88 1.91 1.07
N PHE A 11 12.97 1.62 2.00
CA PHE A 11 11.78 0.81 1.77
C PHE A 11 10.53 1.68 1.86
N HIS A 12 9.65 1.54 0.89
CA HIS A 12 8.34 2.18 0.89
C HIS A 12 7.26 1.12 1.07
N PHE A 13 6.33 1.37 1.97
CA PHE A 13 5.26 0.43 2.25
C PHE A 13 3.92 1.05 1.89
N ASP A 14 3.09 0.35 1.15
CA ASP A 14 1.65 0.54 1.25
C ASP A 14 1.18 0.11 2.66
N MET A 15 -0.05 0.44 3.02
CA MET A 15 -0.59 0.18 4.35
C MET A 15 -1.63 -0.94 4.36
N ASP A 16 -2.78 -0.70 3.71
CA ASP A 16 -3.95 -1.56 3.78
C ASP A 16 -3.82 -2.77 2.86
N GLY A 17 -3.69 -3.98 3.40
CA GLY A 17 -3.41 -5.21 2.66
C GLY A 17 -1.92 -5.56 2.60
N THR A 18 -1.05 -4.58 2.88
CA THR A 18 0.40 -4.74 2.89
C THR A 18 0.97 -4.86 4.30
N LEU A 19 0.82 -3.85 5.15
CA LEU A 19 1.31 -3.84 6.54
C LEU A 19 0.26 -4.32 7.54
N LEU A 20 -0.99 -4.02 7.27
CA LEU A 20 -2.14 -4.40 8.09
C LEU A 20 -3.30 -4.84 7.20
N THR A 21 -4.19 -5.68 7.74
CA THR A 21 -5.47 -5.95 7.11
C THR A 21 -6.52 -5.00 7.68
N SER A 22 -7.27 -4.35 6.79
CA SER A 22 -8.43 -3.52 7.14
C SER A 22 -9.66 -3.93 6.31
N ARG A 23 -9.52 -4.94 5.49
CA ARG A 23 -10.53 -5.39 4.53
C ARG A 23 -11.90 -5.64 5.16
N PRO A 24 -12.04 -6.32 6.33
CA PRO A 24 -13.35 -6.50 6.93
C PRO A 24 -14.04 -5.19 7.32
N ALA A 25 -13.30 -4.21 7.86
CA ALA A 25 -13.83 -2.90 8.21
C ALA A 25 -14.24 -2.10 6.96
N ILE A 26 -13.39 -2.07 5.94
CA ILE A 26 -13.68 -1.44 4.65
C ILE A 26 -14.94 -2.05 4.02
N GLU A 27 -15.04 -3.37 3.96
CA GLU A 27 -16.19 -4.07 3.36
C GLU A 27 -17.50 -3.73 4.08
N ARG A 28 -17.52 -3.64 5.42
CA ARG A 28 -18.72 -3.24 6.17
C ARG A 28 -19.18 -1.83 5.80
N VAL A 29 -18.27 -0.86 5.82
CA VAL A 29 -18.59 0.54 5.55
C VAL A 29 -19.02 0.74 4.10
N TRP A 30 -18.27 0.19 3.15
CA TRP A 30 -18.55 0.40 1.74
C TRP A 30 -19.75 -0.43 1.22
N THR A 31 -20.07 -1.55 1.86
CA THR A 31 -21.34 -2.24 1.62
C THR A 31 -22.52 -1.39 2.05
N ALA A 32 -22.44 -0.74 3.22
CA ALA A 32 -23.47 0.16 3.68
C ALA A 32 -23.59 1.42 2.78
N TRP A 33 -22.47 1.95 2.30
CA TRP A 33 -22.45 3.05 1.35
C TRP A 33 -23.05 2.65 -0.01
N SER A 34 -22.69 1.47 -0.53
CA SER A 34 -23.24 0.93 -1.78
C SER A 34 -24.77 0.79 -1.72
N ALA A 35 -25.31 0.31 -0.58
CA ALA A 35 -26.74 0.19 -0.38
C ALA A 35 -27.45 1.57 -0.43
N ARG A 36 -26.86 2.64 0.10
CA ARG A 36 -27.42 4.00 0.05
C ARG A 36 -27.60 4.50 -1.39
N TRP A 37 -26.64 4.11 -2.26
CA TRP A 37 -26.60 4.56 -3.65
C TRP A 37 -27.11 3.50 -4.65
N ARG A 38 -27.63 2.36 -4.17
CA ARG A 38 -28.12 1.23 -4.97
C ARG A 38 -27.09 0.72 -5.98
N LEU A 39 -25.80 0.72 -5.54
CA LEU A 39 -24.67 0.20 -6.30
C LEU A 39 -24.43 -1.26 -5.95
N ASP A 40 -23.73 -1.99 -6.85
CA ASP A 40 -23.24 -3.33 -6.56
C ASP A 40 -22.05 -3.27 -5.57
N PRO A 41 -22.18 -3.83 -4.35
CA PRO A 41 -21.09 -3.78 -3.36
C PRO A 41 -19.81 -4.45 -3.85
N SER A 42 -19.91 -5.52 -4.64
CA SER A 42 -18.75 -6.25 -5.16
C SER A 42 -17.98 -5.40 -6.17
N GLY A 43 -18.69 -4.70 -7.05
CA GLY A 43 -18.09 -3.76 -8.00
C GLY A 43 -17.37 -2.60 -7.30
N VAL A 44 -17.99 -2.06 -6.24
CA VAL A 44 -17.39 -0.98 -5.43
C VAL A 44 -16.15 -1.49 -4.71
N SER A 45 -16.20 -2.62 -4.03
CA SER A 45 -15.07 -3.21 -3.30
C SER A 45 -13.88 -3.49 -4.23
N ASN A 46 -14.12 -4.06 -5.41
CA ASN A 46 -13.08 -4.35 -6.39
C ASN A 46 -12.41 -3.06 -6.92
N TYR A 47 -13.21 -2.00 -7.14
CA TYR A 47 -12.67 -0.72 -7.60
C TYR A 47 -11.79 -0.04 -6.55
N LEU A 48 -12.20 -0.13 -5.28
CA LEU A 48 -11.52 0.54 -4.16
C LEU A 48 -10.14 -0.01 -3.85
N HIS A 49 -9.85 -1.24 -4.23
CA HIS A 49 -8.60 -1.89 -3.83
C HIS A 49 -7.37 -1.08 -4.28
N GLY A 50 -6.64 -0.52 -3.31
CA GLY A 50 -5.48 0.34 -3.52
C GLY A 50 -5.78 1.77 -3.99
N ARG A 51 -7.06 2.19 -4.06
CA ARG A 51 -7.49 3.53 -4.51
C ARG A 51 -8.01 4.38 -3.37
N ARG A 52 -8.14 5.69 -3.63
CA ARG A 52 -8.70 6.64 -2.65
C ARG A 52 -10.23 6.62 -2.66
N ALA A 53 -10.84 6.99 -1.54
CA ALA A 53 -12.28 7.22 -1.45
C ALA A 53 -12.77 8.28 -2.47
N THR A 54 -11.99 9.35 -2.69
CA THR A 54 -12.29 10.39 -3.68
C THR A 54 -12.39 9.82 -5.10
N ASP A 55 -11.48 8.91 -5.48
CA ASP A 55 -11.48 8.30 -6.81
C ASP A 55 -12.73 7.41 -7.02
N ALA A 56 -13.21 6.76 -5.95
CA ALA A 56 -14.46 6.00 -5.98
C ALA A 56 -15.69 6.90 -6.13
N MET A 57 -15.74 8.05 -5.42
CA MET A 57 -16.82 9.02 -5.59
C MET A 57 -16.88 9.55 -7.03
N ASP A 58 -15.73 9.87 -7.61
CA ASP A 58 -15.64 10.35 -9.01
C ASP A 58 -16.09 9.27 -10.02
N HIS A 59 -15.81 8.01 -9.73
CA HIS A 59 -16.15 6.90 -10.61
C HIS A 59 -17.63 6.51 -10.54
N PHE A 60 -18.17 6.32 -9.34
CA PHE A 60 -19.53 5.81 -9.14
C PHE A 60 -20.58 6.89 -9.12
N LEU A 61 -20.22 8.11 -8.69
CA LEU A 61 -21.15 9.24 -8.53
C LEU A 61 -20.62 10.51 -9.23
N PRO A 62 -20.30 10.46 -10.53
CA PRO A 62 -19.72 11.60 -11.26
C PRO A 62 -20.65 12.79 -11.37
N HIS A 63 -21.95 12.61 -11.09
CA HIS A 63 -22.97 13.63 -11.15
C HIS A 63 -23.09 14.48 -9.86
N LEU A 64 -22.41 14.08 -8.77
CA LEU A 64 -22.45 14.86 -7.53
C LEU A 64 -21.70 16.19 -7.69
N ASP A 65 -22.29 17.23 -7.15
CA ASP A 65 -21.58 18.50 -7.00
C ASP A 65 -20.47 18.40 -5.93
N PRO A 66 -19.55 19.38 -5.87
CA PRO A 66 -18.42 19.32 -4.93
C PRO A 66 -18.84 19.19 -3.45
N HIS A 67 -19.94 19.84 -3.05
CA HIS A 67 -20.42 19.79 -1.67
C HIS A 67 -21.00 18.41 -1.33
N GLN A 68 -21.85 17.87 -2.20
CA GLN A 68 -22.42 16.53 -2.05
C GLN A 68 -21.30 15.47 -1.98
N ARG A 69 -20.28 15.58 -2.83
CA ARG A 69 -19.11 14.70 -2.83
C ARG A 69 -18.37 14.75 -1.50
N THR A 70 -18.12 15.95 -0.98
CA THR A 70 -17.48 16.13 0.33
C THR A 70 -18.30 15.45 1.43
N CYS A 71 -19.62 15.62 1.46
CA CYS A 71 -20.48 14.97 2.45
C CYS A 71 -20.42 13.44 2.39
N GLU A 72 -20.34 12.85 1.19
CA GLU A 72 -20.23 11.39 1.05
C GLU A 72 -18.85 10.88 1.48
N ILE A 73 -17.78 11.60 1.19
CA ILE A 73 -16.43 11.30 1.69
C ILE A 73 -16.40 11.33 3.22
N GLU A 74 -16.91 12.39 3.83
CA GLU A 74 -17.01 12.53 5.28
C GLU A 74 -17.89 11.44 5.91
N TRP A 75 -18.96 11.05 5.24
CA TRP A 75 -19.82 9.95 5.69
C TRP A 75 -19.06 8.63 5.76
N VAL A 76 -18.27 8.29 4.73
CA VAL A 76 -17.44 7.09 4.70
C VAL A 76 -16.34 7.17 5.75
N GLU A 77 -15.53 8.23 5.73
CA GLU A 77 -14.40 8.41 6.64
C GLU A 77 -14.81 8.37 8.12
N SER A 78 -15.94 9.00 8.46
CA SER A 78 -16.43 8.98 9.85
C SER A 78 -16.75 7.57 10.34
N ARG A 79 -17.22 6.68 9.48
CA ARG A 79 -17.53 5.29 9.81
C ARG A 79 -16.28 4.42 9.86
N GLU A 80 -15.40 4.59 8.90
CA GLU A 80 -14.12 3.87 8.89
C GLU A 80 -13.25 4.20 10.11
N LEU A 81 -13.32 5.45 10.61
CA LEU A 81 -12.65 5.87 11.84
C LEU A 81 -13.24 5.22 13.11
N GLN A 82 -14.52 4.88 13.09
CA GLN A 82 -15.23 4.25 14.22
C GLN A 82 -15.15 2.73 14.16
N ASP A 83 -14.84 2.15 13.01
CA ASP A 83 -14.80 0.71 12.79
C ASP A 83 -13.36 0.23 12.56
N THR A 84 -12.72 -0.17 13.63
CA THR A 84 -11.38 -0.79 13.59
C THR A 84 -11.43 -2.29 13.89
N GLU A 85 -12.62 -2.90 13.93
CA GLU A 85 -12.74 -4.33 14.17
C GLU A 85 -12.14 -5.15 13.03
N GLY A 86 -11.20 -6.03 13.38
CA GLY A 86 -10.46 -6.85 12.42
C GLY A 86 -9.29 -6.11 11.75
N VAL A 87 -8.98 -4.88 12.17
CA VAL A 87 -7.74 -4.20 11.76
C VAL A 87 -6.59 -4.75 12.60
N VAL A 88 -5.76 -5.60 11.97
CA VAL A 88 -4.62 -6.25 12.62
C VAL A 88 -3.41 -6.23 11.69
N GLU A 89 -2.21 -6.39 12.24
CA GLU A 89 -0.99 -6.46 11.42
C GLU A 89 -1.00 -7.66 10.44
N ILE A 90 -0.40 -7.49 9.28
CA ILE A 90 0.01 -8.63 8.44
C ILE A 90 1.15 -9.35 9.19
N PRO A 91 1.09 -10.69 9.32
CA PRO A 91 2.00 -11.43 10.19
C PRO A 91 3.48 -11.08 9.99
N GLY A 92 4.13 -10.60 11.05
CA GLY A 92 5.53 -10.21 11.10
C GLY A 92 5.83 -8.78 10.65
N ALA A 93 4.83 -7.97 10.27
CA ALA A 93 5.04 -6.59 9.81
C ALA A 93 5.63 -5.70 10.91
N ARG A 94 5.16 -5.82 12.16
CA ARG A 94 5.68 -5.05 13.30
C ARG A 94 7.15 -5.29 13.54
N ASP A 95 7.55 -6.55 13.64
CA ASP A 95 8.93 -6.93 13.91
C ASP A 95 9.83 -6.50 12.76
N PHE A 96 9.35 -6.65 11.52
CA PHE A 96 10.08 -6.21 10.33
C PHE A 96 10.31 -4.70 10.34
N LEU A 97 9.27 -3.89 10.58
CA LEU A 97 9.38 -2.42 10.65
C LEU A 97 10.30 -1.97 11.79
N ASN A 98 10.19 -2.60 12.98
CA ASN A 98 11.05 -2.29 14.13
C ASN A 98 12.53 -2.63 13.89
N SER A 99 12.84 -3.52 12.94
CA SER A 99 14.21 -3.86 12.55
C SER A 99 14.86 -2.85 11.61
N LEU A 100 14.07 -1.93 11.03
CA LEU A 100 14.54 -0.95 10.06
C LEU A 100 15.02 0.35 10.74
N PRO A 101 16.08 1.00 10.20
CA PRO A 101 16.43 2.35 10.63
C PRO A 101 15.26 3.32 10.36
N PRO A 102 14.87 4.17 11.34
CA PRO A 102 13.67 5.02 11.22
C PRO A 102 13.69 6.00 10.04
N ASP A 103 14.87 6.38 9.57
CA ASP A 103 15.12 7.29 8.45
C ASP A 103 15.20 6.59 7.08
N ARG A 104 14.96 5.29 7.03
CA ARG A 104 15.10 4.47 5.82
C ARG A 104 13.80 3.83 5.34
N TRP A 105 12.66 4.27 5.86
CA TRP A 105 11.37 3.77 5.40
C TRP A 105 10.25 4.81 5.53
N ALA A 106 9.23 4.64 4.70
CA ALA A 106 8.03 5.47 4.68
C ALA A 106 6.79 4.63 4.42
N ILE A 107 5.63 5.10 4.89
CA ILE A 107 4.32 4.59 4.47
C ILE A 107 3.74 5.53 3.41
N VAL A 108 3.23 4.94 2.32
CA VAL A 108 2.54 5.63 1.21
C VAL A 108 1.19 4.98 1.01
N THR A 109 0.13 5.61 1.51
CA THR A 109 -1.22 5.05 1.52
C THR A 109 -2.23 5.88 0.74
N SER A 110 -3.27 5.23 0.22
CA SER A 110 -4.44 5.87 -0.38
C SER A 110 -5.49 6.30 0.67
N ALA A 111 -5.31 5.94 1.94
CA ALA A 111 -6.17 6.39 3.04
C ALA A 111 -5.89 7.84 3.41
N ALA A 112 -6.92 8.56 3.91
CA ALA A 112 -6.73 9.85 4.54
C ALA A 112 -5.83 9.74 5.78
N ARG A 113 -5.03 10.75 6.06
CA ARG A 113 -4.03 10.76 7.16
C ARG A 113 -4.61 10.36 8.51
N ARG A 114 -5.80 10.89 8.83
CA ARG A 114 -6.48 10.58 10.08
C ARG A 114 -6.84 9.10 10.17
N LEU A 115 -7.35 8.53 9.09
CA LEU A 115 -7.71 7.11 9.01
C LEU A 115 -6.46 6.21 9.05
N ALA A 116 -5.43 6.57 8.29
CA ALA A 116 -4.15 5.85 8.32
C ALA A 116 -3.56 5.79 9.73
N THR A 117 -3.53 6.94 10.44
CA THR A 117 -3.05 7.01 11.82
C THR A 117 -3.89 6.14 12.78
N CYS A 118 -5.22 6.12 12.59
CA CYS A 118 -6.12 5.27 13.37
C CYS A 118 -5.83 3.79 13.16
N ARG A 119 -5.71 3.34 11.91
CA ARG A 119 -5.44 1.94 11.54
C ARG A 119 -4.06 1.47 11.99
N ILE A 120 -3.02 2.28 11.82
CA ILE A 120 -1.65 1.96 12.28
C ILE A 120 -1.65 1.71 13.79
N LYS A 121 -2.33 2.57 14.57
CA LYS A 121 -2.48 2.40 16.03
C LYS A 121 -3.30 1.17 16.39
N ALA A 122 -4.42 0.92 15.70
CA ALA A 122 -5.27 -0.25 15.95
C ALA A 122 -4.52 -1.58 15.69
N ALA A 123 -3.65 -1.61 14.67
CA ALA A 123 -2.80 -2.75 14.36
C ALA A 123 -1.52 -2.82 15.22
N ASP A 124 -1.32 -1.89 16.17
CA ASP A 124 -0.14 -1.78 17.04
C ASP A 124 1.18 -1.78 16.23
N LEU A 125 1.19 -1.07 15.10
CA LEU A 125 2.38 -0.88 14.27
C LEU A 125 3.15 0.39 14.65
N PRO A 126 4.49 0.43 14.45
CA PRO A 126 5.27 1.63 14.68
C PRO A 126 4.85 2.74 13.72
N MET A 127 4.71 3.96 14.25
CA MET A 127 4.40 5.13 13.43
C MET A 127 5.64 5.54 12.63
N PRO A 128 5.54 5.69 11.29
CA PRO A 128 6.67 6.10 10.47
C PRO A 128 7.04 7.56 10.70
N ALA A 129 8.30 7.91 10.47
CA ALA A 129 8.73 9.31 10.39
C ALA A 129 8.10 10.02 9.17
N ILE A 130 7.88 9.28 8.08
CA ILE A 130 7.25 9.76 6.86
C ILE A 130 6.01 8.94 6.56
N LEU A 131 4.84 9.58 6.68
CA LEU A 131 3.54 9.07 6.29
C LEU A 131 3.01 9.94 5.16
N LEU A 132 2.93 9.40 3.95
CA LEU A 132 2.26 10.03 2.82
C LEU A 132 0.85 9.45 2.68
N ALA A 133 -0.14 10.30 2.87
CA ALA A 133 -1.56 9.99 2.85
C ALA A 133 -2.23 10.52 1.57
N ALA A 134 -3.53 10.29 1.40
CA ALA A 134 -4.28 10.71 0.23
C ALA A 134 -4.16 12.22 -0.06
N GLU A 135 -4.10 13.04 0.98
CA GLU A 135 -4.04 14.51 0.89
C GLU A 135 -2.67 15.03 0.43
N ASP A 136 -1.63 14.23 0.54
CA ASP A 136 -0.27 14.64 0.22
C ASP A 136 0.06 14.59 -1.27
N VAL A 137 -0.81 14.00 -2.08
CA VAL A 137 -0.61 13.84 -3.52
C VAL A 137 -1.82 14.34 -4.31
N ARG A 138 -1.56 14.96 -5.45
CA ARG A 138 -2.63 15.42 -6.35
C ARG A 138 -3.39 14.25 -6.96
N HIS A 139 -2.67 13.22 -7.41
CA HIS A 139 -3.22 12.03 -8.03
C HIS A 139 -2.86 10.81 -7.18
N GLY A 140 -3.86 9.97 -6.89
CA GLY A 140 -3.67 8.70 -6.17
C GLY A 140 -3.11 7.60 -7.07
N LYS A 141 -2.75 6.47 -6.47
CA LYS A 141 -2.35 5.26 -7.18
C LYS A 141 -3.39 4.93 -8.29
N PRO A 142 -2.98 4.62 -9.52
CA PRO A 142 -1.64 4.18 -9.95
C PRO A 142 -0.64 5.28 -10.34
N ASP A 143 -0.91 6.54 -10.04
CA ASP A 143 0.06 7.62 -10.29
C ASP A 143 1.31 7.43 -9.40
N PRO A 144 2.54 7.58 -9.97
CA PRO A 144 3.79 7.33 -9.24
C PRO A 144 4.19 8.41 -8.23
N SER A 145 3.48 9.54 -8.18
CA SER A 145 3.89 10.73 -7.42
C SER A 145 4.08 10.46 -5.93
N GLY A 146 3.25 9.58 -5.32
CA GLY A 146 3.38 9.21 -3.92
C GLY A 146 4.73 8.55 -3.61
N TYR A 147 5.12 7.54 -4.38
CA TYR A 147 6.39 6.83 -4.18
C TYR A 147 7.60 7.69 -4.54
N ARG A 148 7.51 8.53 -5.59
CA ARG A 148 8.57 9.51 -5.92
C ARG A 148 8.77 10.52 -4.80
N ARG A 149 7.67 11.04 -4.24
CA ARG A 149 7.71 11.99 -3.12
C ARG A 149 8.30 11.35 -1.86
N ALA A 150 7.94 10.09 -1.57
CA ALA A 150 8.53 9.35 -0.45
C ALA A 150 10.05 9.24 -0.58
N GLY A 151 10.55 8.86 -1.76
CA GLY A 151 11.99 8.84 -2.04
C GLY A 151 12.65 10.18 -1.77
N THR A 152 12.09 11.27 -2.32
CA THR A 152 12.59 12.63 -2.09
C THR A 152 12.67 12.99 -0.61
N LEU A 153 11.63 12.69 0.17
CA LEU A 153 11.60 12.97 1.62
C LEU A 153 12.60 12.13 2.43
N LEU A 154 12.95 10.94 1.93
CA LEU A 154 14.01 10.09 2.49
C LEU A 154 15.41 10.40 1.95
N GLY A 155 15.57 11.48 1.13
CA GLY A 155 16.84 11.90 0.56
C GLY A 155 17.37 10.97 -0.54
N THR A 156 16.50 10.23 -1.23
CA THR A 156 16.84 9.30 -2.30
C THR A 156 15.86 9.40 -3.48
N SER A 157 16.06 8.62 -4.54
CA SER A 157 15.09 8.50 -5.63
C SER A 157 14.30 7.19 -5.52
N ALA A 158 13.11 7.16 -6.11
CA ALA A 158 12.25 5.96 -6.06
C ALA A 158 12.91 4.74 -6.72
N GLU A 159 13.74 4.95 -7.76
CA GLU A 159 14.47 3.89 -8.47
C GLU A 159 15.48 3.15 -7.56
N GLN A 160 15.90 3.79 -6.47
CA GLN A 160 16.81 3.21 -5.48
C GLN A 160 16.06 2.57 -4.31
N CYS A 161 14.73 2.48 -4.37
CA CYS A 161 13.89 1.97 -3.30
C CYS A 161 13.23 0.63 -3.66
N LEU A 162 12.83 -0.09 -2.62
CA LEU A 162 11.93 -1.24 -2.74
C LEU A 162 10.54 -0.83 -2.21
N VAL A 163 9.52 -1.03 -3.03
CA VAL A 163 8.12 -0.82 -2.68
C VAL A 163 7.51 -2.16 -2.26
N PHE A 164 6.80 -2.18 -1.14
CA PHE A 164 5.98 -3.29 -0.68
C PHE A 164 4.51 -2.94 -0.92
N GLU A 165 3.80 -3.82 -1.62
CA GLU A 165 2.42 -3.58 -2.09
C GLU A 165 1.63 -4.87 -2.19
N ASP A 166 0.29 -4.77 -2.19
CA ASP A 166 -0.61 -5.90 -2.41
C ASP A 166 -1.54 -5.69 -3.62
N ALA A 167 -1.92 -4.42 -3.88
CA ALA A 167 -2.95 -4.04 -4.83
C ALA A 167 -2.41 -3.67 -6.22
N PRO A 168 -3.12 -4.02 -7.33
CA PRO A 168 -2.68 -3.69 -8.69
C PRO A 168 -2.41 -2.19 -8.91
N ALA A 169 -3.23 -1.30 -8.33
CA ALA A 169 -3.04 0.15 -8.47
C ALA A 169 -1.71 0.61 -7.86
N GLY A 170 -1.35 0.09 -6.68
CA GLY A 170 -0.12 0.45 -6.00
C GLY A 170 1.11 -0.20 -6.63
N ILE A 171 1.00 -1.46 -7.08
CA ILE A 171 2.07 -2.14 -7.82
C ILE A 171 2.43 -1.31 -9.08
N ASN A 172 1.41 -0.89 -9.86
CA ASN A 172 1.62 -0.05 -11.03
C ASN A 172 2.25 1.30 -10.67
N ALA A 173 1.84 1.92 -9.55
CA ALA A 173 2.43 3.17 -9.07
C ALA A 173 3.93 3.00 -8.73
N GLY A 174 4.29 1.92 -8.04
CA GLY A 174 5.68 1.58 -7.70
C GLY A 174 6.53 1.37 -8.95
N LEU A 175 6.05 0.55 -9.89
CA LEU A 175 6.72 0.29 -11.16
C LEU A 175 6.87 1.56 -12.00
N ALA A 176 5.82 2.39 -12.09
CA ALA A 176 5.86 3.68 -12.81
C ALA A 176 6.75 4.73 -12.12
N ALA A 177 7.01 4.59 -10.82
CA ALA A 177 8.01 5.38 -10.11
C ALA A 177 9.45 4.94 -10.42
N GLY A 178 9.64 3.80 -11.07
CA GLY A 178 10.94 3.19 -11.36
C GLY A 178 11.47 2.30 -10.24
N ALA A 179 10.69 2.09 -9.18
CA ALA A 179 11.09 1.27 -8.04
C ALA A 179 11.00 -0.24 -8.34
N ASP A 180 11.82 -1.03 -7.66
CA ASP A 180 11.55 -2.46 -7.53
C ASP A 180 10.29 -2.64 -6.65
N VAL A 181 9.45 -3.63 -6.99
CA VAL A 181 8.23 -3.92 -6.22
C VAL A 181 8.27 -5.35 -5.69
N LEU A 182 7.95 -5.52 -4.40
CA LEU A 182 7.69 -6.79 -3.75
C LEU A 182 6.21 -6.84 -3.38
N VAL A 183 5.51 -7.85 -3.86
CA VAL A 183 4.08 -8.04 -3.55
C VAL A 183 3.93 -8.85 -2.28
N ILE A 184 3.12 -8.34 -1.35
CA ILE A 184 2.68 -9.04 -0.14
C ILE A 184 1.31 -9.67 -0.41
N GLY A 185 1.13 -10.92 0.02
CA GLY A 185 -0.11 -11.67 -0.21
C GLY A 185 -0.18 -12.36 -1.56
N ASP A 186 -1.33 -12.96 -1.84
CA ASP A 186 -1.58 -13.81 -3.01
C ASP A 186 -2.76 -13.31 -3.86
N ASP A 187 -3.00 -11.98 -3.93
CA ASP A 187 -4.10 -11.44 -4.74
C ASP A 187 -3.94 -11.84 -6.22
N PRO A 188 -4.95 -12.52 -6.82
CA PRO A 188 -4.93 -12.92 -8.23
C PRO A 188 -4.78 -11.74 -9.20
N GLY A 189 -5.33 -10.57 -8.86
CA GLY A 189 -5.23 -9.35 -9.69
C GLY A 189 -3.81 -8.83 -9.84
N SER A 190 -2.94 -9.12 -8.87
CA SER A 190 -1.53 -8.74 -8.92
C SER A 190 -0.64 -9.70 -9.72
N GLN A 191 -1.16 -10.87 -10.15
CA GLN A 191 -0.35 -11.89 -10.84
C GLN A 191 0.03 -11.50 -12.28
N ALA A 192 -0.78 -10.67 -12.93
CA ALA A 192 -0.52 -10.21 -14.31
C ALA A 192 0.54 -9.08 -14.37
N LEU A 193 0.94 -8.52 -13.25
CA LEU A 193 1.95 -7.46 -13.16
C LEU A 193 3.31 -8.11 -12.90
N PHE A 194 4.39 -7.46 -13.33
CA PHE A 194 5.76 -7.97 -13.25
C PHE A 194 6.53 -7.42 -12.03
N PRO A 195 6.15 -7.78 -10.78
CA PRO A 195 6.87 -7.36 -9.59
C PRO A 195 8.22 -8.10 -9.50
N LYS A 196 9.18 -7.49 -8.79
CA LYS A 196 10.50 -8.10 -8.54
C LYS A 196 10.40 -9.42 -7.77
N ALA A 197 9.45 -9.50 -6.84
CA ALA A 197 9.30 -10.60 -5.90
C ALA A 197 7.90 -10.64 -5.28
N ARG A 198 7.57 -11.77 -4.65
CA ARG A 198 6.34 -11.96 -3.85
C ARG A 198 6.65 -12.64 -2.53
N ALA A 199 5.90 -12.30 -1.48
CA ALA A 199 5.93 -12.96 -0.20
C ALA A 199 4.50 -13.00 0.39
N ALA A 200 4.12 -14.09 1.04
CA ALA A 200 2.79 -14.22 1.64
C ALA A 200 2.60 -13.28 2.85
N SER A 201 3.68 -12.97 3.56
CA SER A 201 3.72 -12.09 4.74
C SER A 201 5.16 -11.72 5.08
N PHE A 202 5.37 -10.98 6.18
CA PHE A 202 6.70 -10.59 6.64
C PHE A 202 7.42 -11.66 7.47
N THR A 203 6.76 -12.76 7.89
CA THR A 203 7.31 -13.75 8.82
C THR A 203 8.62 -14.42 8.36
N LYS A 204 8.89 -14.40 7.07
CA LYS A 204 10.11 -14.98 6.47
C LYS A 204 10.99 -13.92 5.78
N LEU A 205 10.70 -12.66 6.03
CA LEU A 205 11.48 -11.53 5.56
C LEU A 205 12.32 -10.98 6.71
N SER A 206 13.54 -10.60 6.41
CA SER A 206 14.40 -9.81 7.31
C SER A 206 15.18 -8.79 6.48
N ALA A 207 15.64 -7.73 7.12
CA ALA A 207 16.44 -6.70 6.48
C ALA A 207 17.85 -6.67 7.11
N GLU A 208 18.87 -6.51 6.26
CA GLU A 208 20.22 -6.15 6.70
C GLU A 208 20.50 -4.71 6.32
N HIS A 209 20.99 -3.93 7.28
CA HIS A 209 21.52 -2.60 7.02
C HIS A 209 23.03 -2.67 6.83
N ARG A 210 23.52 -2.22 5.68
CA ARG A 210 24.95 -2.14 5.32
C ARG A 210 25.32 -0.71 4.92
N THR A 211 26.60 -0.44 4.79
CA THR A 211 27.09 0.90 4.41
C THR A 211 26.59 1.39 3.06
N ASP A 212 26.27 0.45 2.14
CA ASP A 212 25.77 0.73 0.80
C ASP A 212 24.23 0.70 0.68
N GLY A 213 23.50 0.41 1.79
CA GLY A 213 22.02 0.42 1.82
C GLY A 213 21.41 -0.78 2.55
N LEU A 214 20.10 -0.91 2.38
CA LEU A 214 19.29 -2.00 2.91
C LEU A 214 19.30 -3.22 1.96
N ARG A 215 19.34 -4.40 2.52
CA ARG A 215 19.14 -5.64 1.79
C ARG A 215 17.98 -6.42 2.39
N LEU A 216 17.09 -6.87 1.52
CA LEU A 216 16.01 -7.77 1.93
C LEU A 216 16.49 -9.22 1.81
N ILE A 217 16.31 -9.99 2.88
CA ILE A 217 16.58 -11.43 2.92
C ILE A 217 15.24 -12.15 3.03
N SER A 218 15.02 -13.10 2.13
CA SER A 218 13.87 -14.01 2.21
C SER A 218 14.33 -15.40 2.62
N GLY A 219 13.75 -15.93 3.71
CA GLY A 219 13.99 -17.29 4.19
C GLY A 219 13.40 -18.41 3.32
N GLN A 220 12.66 -18.07 2.26
CA GLN A 220 12.18 -19.00 1.23
C GLN A 220 12.56 -18.49 -0.17
N PRO A 221 12.62 -19.38 -1.19
CA PRO A 221 12.82 -18.92 -2.56
C PRO A 221 11.68 -18.00 -2.95
N VAL A 222 11.99 -16.71 -3.11
CA VAL A 222 11.09 -15.74 -3.70
C VAL A 222 10.86 -16.20 -5.13
N LYS A 223 9.62 -16.54 -5.47
CA LYS A 223 9.29 -16.89 -6.87
C LYS A 223 9.63 -15.68 -7.74
N ARG A 224 10.61 -15.84 -8.63
CA ARG A 224 10.81 -14.91 -9.75
C ARG A 224 9.76 -15.25 -10.78
N GLU A 225 8.85 -14.37 -11.06
CA GLU A 225 8.08 -14.42 -12.28
C GLU A 225 8.82 -13.59 -13.33
N PHE A 226 9.35 -14.28 -14.30
CA PHE A 226 9.87 -13.88 -15.62
C PHE A 226 11.22 -13.13 -15.74
N GLN A 227 12.17 -13.84 -16.35
CA GLN A 227 13.10 -13.23 -17.31
C GLN A 227 12.30 -12.78 -18.53
N GLN A 228 12.52 -11.54 -18.98
CA GLN A 228 12.10 -11.14 -20.33
C GLN A 228 12.66 -12.17 -21.32
N PRO A 229 11.89 -12.60 -22.34
CA PRO A 229 12.50 -13.30 -23.46
C PRO A 229 13.52 -12.37 -24.10
N ASP A 230 14.74 -12.86 -24.27
CA ASP A 230 15.75 -12.20 -25.10
C ASP A 230 15.12 -11.89 -26.46
N VAL A 231 14.94 -10.61 -26.74
CA VAL A 231 14.56 -10.15 -28.07
C VAL A 231 15.85 -10.14 -28.87
N GLY A 232 16.10 -11.27 -29.58
CA GLY A 232 17.13 -11.37 -30.58
C GLY A 232 16.78 -10.55 -31.84
#